data_5d53f805ef4b4870d7727740148a1f9b
#
_entry.id   5d53f805ef4b4870d7727740148a1f9b
#
_cell.length_a   1.000
_cell.length_b   1.000
_cell.length_c   1.000
_cell.angle_alpha   90.00
_cell.angle_beta   90.00
_cell.angle_gamma   90.00
#
_symmetry.space_group_name_H-M   'P 1'
#
loop_
_entity.id
_entity.type
_entity.pdbx_description
1 polymer ?
#
loop_
_entity_poly.entity_id
_entity_poly.type
_entity_poly.pdbx_seq_one_letter_code
_entity_poly.pdbx_strand_id
1 'polypeptide(L)'
;GRIDRKIKVARPNRESAVEILAVYLTPSLPLDRELLEQNGQDHEAARRAVIEQVVGSLFTRTDQNRVLSIRLRNGQNKVLYRGDLVSGAILSSIVQRAKEKAIERAVAEAGAPAGDGIRAQDLLDAVHEEYREGEMLPPDDAAEEWLKLLDHHPEQVVGVSSFRRGRPTEERLVNQII
;
A
#
# COMPACT_ATOMS: atom_id res chain seq x y z
N GLY A 1 10.40 -2.17 33.33
CA GLY A 1 8.99 -1.77 33.24
C GLY A 1 8.12 -2.98 32.95
N ARG A 2 7.04 -3.15 33.66
CA ARG A 2 6.06 -4.23 33.40
C ARG A 2 5.20 -3.85 32.18
N ILE A 3 5.06 -4.76 31.20
CA ILE A 3 4.07 -4.62 30.15
C ILE A 3 2.75 -5.14 30.73
N ASP A 4 1.87 -4.21 31.09
CA ASP A 4 0.61 -4.55 31.76
C ASP A 4 -0.48 -5.03 30.79
N ARG A 5 -0.36 -4.70 29.49
CA ARG A 5 -1.35 -5.08 28.47
C ARG A 5 -0.73 -5.17 27.08
N LYS A 6 -1.00 -6.26 26.37
CA LYS A 6 -0.69 -6.41 24.94
C LYS A 6 -1.96 -6.20 24.13
N ILE A 7 -1.93 -5.25 23.21
CA ILE A 7 -3.02 -5.01 22.26
C ILE A 7 -2.50 -5.38 20.87
N LYS A 8 -3.18 -6.33 20.23
CA LYS A 8 -2.90 -6.66 18.82
C LYS A 8 -3.61 -5.63 17.93
N VAL A 9 -2.85 -4.90 17.14
CA VAL A 9 -3.38 -4.01 16.09
C VAL A 9 -3.42 -4.82 14.80
N ALA A 10 -4.63 -5.09 14.31
CA ALA A 10 -4.81 -5.77 13.02
C ALA A 10 -4.47 -4.85 11.86
N ARG A 11 -4.16 -5.44 10.70
CA ARG A 11 -4.03 -4.67 9.46
C ARG A 11 -5.38 -4.05 9.09
N PRO A 12 -5.39 -2.85 8.49
CA PRO A 12 -6.64 -2.22 8.11
C PRO A 12 -7.35 -3.04 7.01
N ASN A 13 -8.64 -3.21 7.18
CA ASN A 13 -9.52 -3.62 6.09
C ASN A 13 -9.79 -2.43 5.15
N ARG A 14 -10.60 -2.64 4.11
CA ARG A 14 -10.92 -1.59 3.13
C ARG A 14 -11.53 -0.33 3.78
N GLU A 15 -12.46 -0.50 4.70
CA GLU A 15 -13.15 0.61 5.40
C GLU A 15 -12.17 1.40 6.25
N SER A 16 -11.41 0.72 7.10
CA SER A 16 -10.37 1.36 7.92
C SER A 16 -9.28 2.02 7.06
N ALA A 17 -8.95 1.48 5.89
CA ALA A 17 -7.99 2.09 4.98
C ALA A 17 -8.50 3.43 4.43
N VAL A 18 -9.81 3.55 4.14
CA VAL A 18 -10.46 4.82 3.75
C VAL A 18 -10.31 5.84 4.86
N GLU A 19 -10.65 5.46 6.10
CA GLU A 19 -10.55 6.36 7.26
C GLU A 19 -9.10 6.81 7.51
N ILE A 20 -8.14 5.88 7.46
CA ILE A 20 -6.73 6.19 7.67
C ILE A 20 -6.21 7.10 6.55
N LEU A 21 -6.54 6.82 5.29
CA LEU A 21 -6.12 7.64 4.17
C LEU A 21 -6.71 9.06 4.26
N ALA A 22 -7.94 9.18 4.75
CA ALA A 22 -8.58 10.47 5.01
C ALA A 22 -7.87 11.30 6.10
N VAL A 23 -7.18 10.67 7.05
CA VAL A 23 -6.35 11.37 8.03
C VAL A 23 -5.10 11.99 7.37
N TYR A 24 -4.47 11.28 6.42
CA TYR A 24 -3.26 11.76 5.76
C TYR A 24 -3.54 12.71 4.60
N LEU A 25 -4.59 12.48 3.82
CA LEU A 25 -5.06 13.36 2.76
C LEU A 25 -6.02 14.40 3.37
N THR A 26 -5.46 15.35 4.13
CA THR A 26 -6.24 16.34 4.89
C THR A 26 -7.04 17.29 3.99
N PRO A 27 -8.14 17.89 4.48
CA PRO A 27 -8.91 18.90 3.71
C PRO A 27 -8.12 20.14 3.29
N SER A 28 -6.99 20.42 3.95
CA SER A 28 -6.13 21.56 3.63
C SER A 28 -5.15 21.30 2.46
N LEU A 29 -5.02 20.04 2.01
CA LEU A 29 -4.15 19.74 0.88
C LEU A 29 -4.80 20.19 -0.43
N PRO A 30 -4.06 20.93 -1.27
CA PRO A 30 -4.58 21.35 -2.57
C PRO A 30 -4.78 20.12 -3.46
N LEU A 31 -5.95 20.06 -4.10
CA LEU A 31 -6.27 19.08 -5.13
C LEU A 31 -6.20 19.73 -6.50
N ASP A 32 -5.86 18.95 -7.50
CA ASP A 32 -5.78 19.40 -8.88
C ASP A 32 -7.15 19.88 -9.40
N ARG A 33 -7.10 20.85 -10.32
CA ARG A 33 -8.29 21.48 -10.90
C ARG A 33 -9.21 20.48 -11.58
N GLU A 34 -8.65 19.54 -12.36
CA GLU A 34 -9.44 18.55 -13.08
C GLU A 34 -10.22 17.67 -12.10
N LEU A 35 -9.59 17.26 -11.00
CA LEU A 35 -10.24 16.48 -9.95
C LEU A 35 -11.39 17.25 -9.29
N LEU A 36 -11.22 18.56 -9.08
CA LEU A 36 -12.27 19.44 -8.55
C LEU A 36 -13.42 19.60 -9.54
N GLU A 37 -13.12 19.83 -10.83
CA GLU A 37 -14.13 19.99 -11.88
C GLU A 37 -15.00 18.72 -12.04
N GLN A 38 -14.38 17.54 -12.01
CA GLN A 38 -15.08 16.25 -12.06
C GLN A 38 -16.01 16.03 -10.86
N ASN A 39 -15.79 16.72 -9.76
CA ASN A 39 -16.58 16.60 -8.53
C ASN A 39 -17.37 17.87 -8.21
N GLY A 40 -17.74 18.65 -9.22
CA GLY A 40 -18.62 19.82 -9.07
C GLY A 40 -18.01 20.97 -8.29
N GLN A 41 -16.68 21.12 -8.29
CA GLN A 41 -15.91 22.12 -7.51
C GLN A 41 -16.04 21.94 -5.99
N ASP A 42 -16.54 20.80 -5.53
CA ASP A 42 -16.60 20.44 -4.12
C ASP A 42 -15.32 19.72 -3.72
N HIS A 43 -14.50 20.39 -2.92
CA HIS A 43 -13.21 19.86 -2.46
C HIS A 43 -13.36 18.58 -1.61
N GLU A 44 -14.38 18.51 -0.77
CA GLU A 44 -14.61 17.33 0.08
C GLU A 44 -15.14 16.15 -0.74
N ALA A 45 -15.98 16.39 -1.75
CA ALA A 45 -16.42 15.37 -2.68
C ALA A 45 -15.24 14.83 -3.51
N ALA A 46 -14.38 15.72 -4.04
CA ALA A 46 -13.17 15.36 -4.77
C ALA A 46 -12.20 14.54 -3.92
N ARG A 47 -11.96 14.97 -2.68
CA ARG A 47 -11.12 14.29 -1.70
C ARG A 47 -11.64 12.87 -1.43
N ARG A 48 -12.92 12.74 -1.20
CA ARG A 48 -13.57 11.45 -0.94
C ARG A 48 -13.51 10.52 -2.15
N ALA A 49 -13.75 11.06 -3.34
CA ALA A 49 -13.69 10.29 -4.59
C ALA A 49 -12.30 9.72 -4.83
N VAL A 50 -11.24 10.53 -4.66
CA VAL A 50 -9.87 10.04 -4.87
C VAL A 50 -9.43 9.04 -3.80
N ILE A 51 -9.85 9.20 -2.55
CA ILE A 51 -9.60 8.22 -1.48
C ILE A 51 -10.22 6.87 -1.85
N GLU A 52 -11.48 6.85 -2.26
CA GLU A 52 -12.16 5.62 -2.68
C GLU A 52 -11.48 4.97 -3.90
N GLN A 53 -11.02 5.77 -4.86
CA GLN A 53 -10.29 5.28 -6.01
C GLN A 53 -8.97 4.61 -5.63
N VAL A 54 -8.18 5.23 -4.76
CA VAL A 54 -6.89 4.70 -4.28
C VAL A 54 -7.09 3.42 -3.49
N VAL A 55 -8.04 3.42 -2.53
CA VAL A 55 -8.34 2.24 -1.73
C VAL A 55 -8.92 1.12 -2.62
N GLY A 56 -9.79 1.46 -3.57
CA GLY A 56 -10.29 0.52 -4.58
C GLY A 56 -9.14 -0.15 -5.34
N SER A 57 -8.17 0.63 -5.80
CA SER A 57 -6.99 0.10 -6.52
C SER A 57 -6.14 -0.84 -5.67
N LEU A 58 -5.99 -0.56 -4.36
CA LEU A 58 -5.22 -1.38 -3.43
C LEU A 58 -5.89 -2.73 -3.14
N PHE A 59 -7.22 -2.73 -2.96
CA PHE A 59 -7.96 -3.92 -2.53
C PHE A 59 -8.52 -4.77 -3.67
N THR A 60 -8.40 -4.31 -4.93
CA THR A 60 -8.81 -5.11 -6.09
C THR A 60 -7.86 -6.31 -6.28
N ARG A 61 -8.41 -7.53 -6.36
CA ARG A 61 -7.64 -8.76 -6.53
C ARG A 61 -7.42 -9.08 -8.02
N THR A 62 -6.47 -8.39 -8.62
CA THR A 62 -5.99 -8.63 -9.99
C THR A 62 -4.59 -9.21 -9.99
N ASP A 63 -4.15 -9.75 -11.10
CA ASP A 63 -2.79 -10.28 -11.27
C ASP A 63 -1.72 -9.20 -11.02
N GLN A 64 -2.03 -7.93 -11.36
CA GLN A 64 -1.13 -6.80 -11.12
C GLN A 64 -0.97 -6.45 -9.64
N ASN A 65 -1.95 -6.81 -8.82
CA ASN A 65 -1.95 -6.56 -7.38
C ASN A 65 -1.39 -7.74 -6.57
N ARG A 66 -0.95 -8.82 -7.22
CA ARG A 66 -0.26 -9.92 -6.53
C ARG A 66 1.10 -9.43 -6.03
N VAL A 67 1.38 -9.66 -4.77
CA VAL A 67 2.63 -9.25 -4.13
C VAL A 67 3.47 -10.46 -3.74
N LEU A 68 2.86 -11.41 -3.05
CA LEU A 68 3.56 -12.59 -2.51
C LEU A 68 2.76 -13.87 -2.73
N SER A 69 3.47 -14.97 -2.88
CA SER A 69 2.93 -16.33 -2.77
C SER A 69 3.60 -17.04 -1.60
N ILE A 70 2.78 -17.61 -0.71
CA ILE A 70 3.22 -18.38 0.44
C ILE A 70 2.86 -19.84 0.18
N ARG A 71 3.86 -20.72 0.18
CA ARG A 71 3.66 -22.17 0.06
C ARG A 71 3.58 -22.80 1.44
N LEU A 72 2.48 -23.50 1.71
CA LEU A 72 2.21 -24.17 2.97
C LEU A 72 2.65 -25.65 2.91
N ARG A 73 2.94 -26.25 4.08
CA ARG A 73 3.34 -27.65 4.21
C ARG A 73 2.29 -28.64 3.69
N ASN A 74 1.03 -28.27 3.69
CA ASN A 74 -0.05 -29.08 3.14
C ASN A 74 -0.13 -29.05 1.59
N GLY A 75 0.84 -28.41 0.93
CA GLY A 75 0.90 -28.26 -0.53
C GLY A 75 0.06 -27.11 -1.09
N GLN A 76 -0.68 -26.38 -0.26
CA GLN A 76 -1.47 -25.24 -0.71
C GLN A 76 -0.57 -24.01 -0.92
N ASN A 77 -0.90 -23.23 -1.95
CA ASN A 77 -0.33 -21.89 -2.18
C ASN A 77 -1.35 -20.82 -1.84
N LYS A 78 -0.95 -19.86 -1.03
CA LYS A 78 -1.73 -18.67 -0.70
C LYS A 78 -1.11 -17.45 -1.33
N VAL A 79 -1.87 -16.75 -2.18
CA VAL A 79 -1.43 -15.49 -2.79
C VAL A 79 -1.91 -14.32 -1.94
N LEU A 80 -0.99 -13.42 -1.61
CA LEU A 80 -1.26 -12.17 -0.95
C LEU A 80 -1.25 -11.04 -1.96
N TYR A 81 -2.25 -10.20 -1.87
CA TYR A 81 -2.45 -9.02 -2.70
C TYR A 81 -2.05 -7.76 -1.95
N ARG A 82 -1.95 -6.63 -2.65
CA ARG A 82 -1.62 -5.34 -2.03
C ARG A 82 -2.48 -5.03 -0.81
N GLY A 83 -3.80 -5.23 -0.92
CA GLY A 83 -4.74 -4.99 0.18
C GLY A 83 -4.49 -5.84 1.42
N ASP A 84 -3.96 -7.07 1.27
CA ASP A 84 -3.63 -7.94 2.39
C ASP A 84 -2.38 -7.44 3.17
N LEU A 85 -1.58 -6.56 2.56
CA LEU A 85 -0.33 -6.03 3.12
C LEU A 85 -0.42 -4.57 3.56
N VAL A 86 -1.54 -3.89 3.28
CA VAL A 86 -1.73 -2.48 3.65
C VAL A 86 -1.51 -2.26 5.14
N SER A 87 -0.84 -1.16 5.46
CA SER A 87 -0.66 -0.65 6.82
C SER A 87 -0.82 0.87 6.84
N GLY A 88 -0.97 1.45 8.02
CA GLY A 88 -1.01 2.91 8.16
C GLY A 88 0.26 3.59 7.61
N ALA A 89 1.43 2.96 7.77
CA ALA A 89 2.68 3.47 7.24
C ALA A 89 2.69 3.50 5.70
N ILE A 90 2.22 2.43 5.05
CA ILE A 90 2.07 2.36 3.58
C ILE A 90 1.14 3.46 3.08
N LEU A 91 -0.01 3.64 3.71
CA LEU A 91 -0.97 4.70 3.34
C LEU A 91 -0.38 6.11 3.51
N SER A 92 0.38 6.33 4.59
CA SER A 92 1.10 7.58 4.81
C SER A 92 2.15 7.83 3.73
N SER A 93 2.95 6.82 3.40
CA SER A 93 4.00 6.89 2.36
C SER A 93 3.40 7.23 0.99
N ILE A 94 2.28 6.60 0.61
CA ILE A 94 1.56 6.88 -0.64
C ILE A 94 1.19 8.38 -0.73
N VAL A 95 0.60 8.95 0.34
CA VAL A 95 0.23 10.36 0.34
C VAL A 95 1.45 11.27 0.29
N GLN A 96 2.52 10.91 1.00
CA GLN A 96 3.76 11.69 1.00
C GLN A 96 4.41 11.72 -0.39
N ARG A 97 4.53 10.57 -1.07
CA ARG A 97 5.02 10.48 -2.45
C ARG A 97 4.16 11.28 -3.43
N ALA A 98 2.84 11.24 -3.27
CA ALA A 98 1.94 12.03 -4.12
C ALA A 98 2.13 13.53 -3.93
N LYS A 99 2.38 14.00 -2.69
CA LYS A 99 2.74 15.40 -2.41
C LYS A 99 4.05 15.79 -3.09
N GLU A 100 5.07 14.93 -2.99
CA GLU A 100 6.38 15.17 -3.62
C GLU A 100 6.24 15.30 -5.14
N LYS A 101 5.48 14.41 -5.80
CA LYS A 101 5.18 14.50 -7.23
C LYS A 101 4.47 15.80 -7.62
N ALA A 102 3.48 16.22 -6.82
CA ALA A 102 2.77 17.48 -7.05
C ALA A 102 3.71 18.70 -6.92
N ILE A 103 4.61 18.68 -5.93
CA ILE A 103 5.62 19.74 -5.73
C ILE A 103 6.64 19.76 -6.87
N GLU A 104 7.19 18.59 -7.26
CA GLU A 104 8.14 18.48 -8.37
C GLU A 104 7.54 19.02 -9.66
N ARG A 105 6.29 18.70 -9.95
CA ARG A 105 5.56 19.22 -11.11
C ARG A 105 5.38 20.73 -11.02
N ALA A 106 4.95 21.26 -9.88
CA ALA A 106 4.79 22.71 -9.70
C ALA A 106 6.10 23.49 -9.86
N VAL A 107 7.22 22.90 -9.43
CA VAL A 107 8.56 23.49 -9.60
C VAL A 107 9.01 23.41 -11.06
N ALA A 108 8.77 22.29 -11.75
CA ALA A 108 9.14 22.13 -13.16
C ALA A 108 8.35 23.06 -14.08
N GLU A 109 7.10 23.35 -13.74
CA GLU A 109 6.20 24.24 -14.46
C GLU A 109 6.26 25.68 -13.91
N ALA A 110 7.40 26.12 -13.35
CA ALA A 110 7.59 27.45 -12.77
C ALA A 110 7.22 28.54 -13.80
N GLY A 111 6.05 29.16 -13.60
CA GLY A 111 5.42 30.11 -14.54
C GLY A 111 4.01 29.70 -14.95
N ALA A 112 3.59 28.48 -14.71
CA ALA A 112 2.19 28.05 -14.85
C ALA A 112 1.32 28.64 -13.72
N PRO A 113 0.03 28.92 -13.99
CA PRO A 113 -0.85 29.45 -12.94
C PRO A 113 -0.90 28.50 -11.75
N ALA A 114 -0.66 29.06 -10.56
CA ALA A 114 -0.79 28.31 -9.30
C ALA A 114 -2.16 27.63 -9.24
N GLY A 115 -2.20 26.31 -9.24
CA GLY A 115 -3.45 25.56 -9.27
C GLY A 115 -3.28 24.05 -9.35
N ASP A 116 -2.04 23.58 -9.53
CA ASP A 116 -1.77 22.15 -9.63
C ASP A 116 -1.52 21.55 -8.24
N GLY A 117 -2.60 21.16 -7.58
CA GLY A 117 -2.55 20.32 -6.39
C GLY A 117 -2.24 18.85 -6.73
N ILE A 118 -2.55 17.97 -5.79
CA ILE A 118 -2.42 16.53 -5.94
C ILE A 118 -3.43 16.04 -6.97
N ARG A 119 -2.95 15.29 -7.98
CA ARG A 119 -3.76 14.59 -8.97
C ARG A 119 -4.11 13.19 -8.49
N ALA A 120 -5.24 12.66 -8.95
CA ALA A 120 -5.56 11.25 -8.72
C ALA A 120 -4.43 10.32 -9.22
N GLN A 121 -3.81 10.66 -10.35
CA GLN A 121 -2.71 9.89 -10.93
C GLN A 121 -1.46 9.90 -10.04
N ASP A 122 -1.13 11.01 -9.35
CA ASP A 122 0.00 11.07 -8.43
C ASP A 122 -0.13 10.03 -7.30
N LEU A 123 -1.36 9.87 -6.77
CA LEU A 123 -1.65 8.87 -5.74
C LEU A 123 -1.60 7.44 -6.28
N LEU A 124 -2.14 7.20 -7.48
CA LEU A 124 -2.09 5.87 -8.11
C LEU A 124 -0.66 5.46 -8.47
N ASP A 125 0.14 6.39 -8.98
CA ASP A 125 1.56 6.16 -9.27
C ASP A 125 2.34 5.89 -7.97
N ALA A 126 2.05 6.64 -6.90
CA ALA A 126 2.63 6.40 -5.59
C ALA A 126 2.29 5.01 -5.04
N VAL A 127 1.06 4.50 -5.27
CA VAL A 127 0.69 3.10 -4.96
C VAL A 127 1.58 2.12 -5.72
N HIS A 128 1.79 2.34 -7.02
CA HIS A 128 2.62 1.44 -7.81
C HIS A 128 4.08 1.46 -7.38
N GLU A 129 4.62 2.62 -7.06
CA GLU A 129 6.01 2.80 -6.61
C GLU A 129 6.23 2.16 -5.24
N GLU A 130 5.33 2.37 -4.29
CA GLU A 130 5.41 1.80 -2.94
C GLU A 130 5.56 0.27 -2.98
N TYR A 131 4.78 -0.40 -3.83
CA TYR A 131 4.83 -1.86 -3.96
C TYR A 131 5.90 -2.37 -4.92
N ARG A 132 6.50 -1.52 -5.75
CA ARG A 132 7.62 -1.88 -6.63
C ARG A 132 8.96 -1.74 -5.93
N GLU A 133 9.14 -0.69 -5.14
CA GLU A 133 10.40 -0.35 -4.47
C GLU A 133 10.53 -1.02 -3.11
N GLY A 134 9.39 -1.26 -2.43
CA GLY A 134 9.40 -1.97 -1.18
C GLY A 134 9.91 -3.39 -1.38
N GLU A 135 11.02 -3.73 -0.73
CA GLU A 135 11.40 -5.12 -0.54
C GLU A 135 10.36 -5.77 0.36
N MET A 136 9.29 -6.30 -0.27
CA MET A 136 8.17 -6.92 0.45
C MET A 136 8.56 -8.22 1.14
N LEU A 137 9.72 -8.79 0.76
CA LEU A 137 10.29 -9.93 1.44
C LEU A 137 11.16 -9.44 2.60
N PRO A 138 10.98 -10.00 3.80
CA PRO A 138 11.84 -9.70 4.93
C PRO A 138 13.27 -10.17 4.64
N PRO A 139 14.28 -9.60 5.32
CA PRO A 139 15.58 -10.23 5.45
C PRO A 139 15.42 -11.69 5.91
N ASP A 140 16.33 -12.57 5.49
CA ASP A 140 16.22 -14.01 5.74
C ASP A 140 16.09 -14.37 7.23
N ASP A 141 16.71 -13.58 8.10
CA ASP A 141 16.68 -13.72 9.56
C ASP A 141 15.37 -13.26 10.23
N ALA A 142 14.58 -12.43 9.56
CA ALA A 142 13.31 -11.88 10.07
C ALA A 142 12.05 -12.55 9.49
N ALA A 143 12.20 -13.58 8.66
CA ALA A 143 11.09 -14.20 7.93
C ALA A 143 10.01 -14.76 8.86
N GLU A 144 10.38 -15.37 10.00
CA GLU A 144 9.42 -15.93 10.94
C GLU A 144 8.57 -14.88 11.64
N GLU A 145 9.19 -13.77 12.09
CA GLU A 145 8.45 -12.69 12.73
C GLU A 145 7.53 -12.00 11.74
N TRP A 146 8.00 -11.82 10.52
CA TRP A 146 7.23 -11.24 9.43
C TRP A 146 6.00 -12.09 9.07
N LEU A 147 6.12 -13.42 9.01
CA LEU A 147 4.99 -14.33 8.79
C LEU A 147 3.97 -14.27 9.92
N LYS A 148 4.41 -14.12 11.17
CA LYS A 148 3.51 -13.91 12.32
C LYS A 148 2.73 -12.59 12.20
N LEU A 149 3.36 -11.54 11.67
CA LEU A 149 2.68 -10.26 11.39
C LEU A 149 1.59 -10.40 10.30
N LEU A 150 1.71 -11.39 9.42
CA LEU A 150 0.72 -11.71 8.40
C LEU A 150 -0.32 -12.75 8.85
N ASP A 151 -0.38 -13.06 10.14
CA ASP A 151 -1.25 -14.10 10.72
C ASP A 151 -0.96 -15.51 10.16
N HIS A 152 0.29 -15.77 9.74
CA HIS A 152 0.75 -17.09 9.32
C HIS A 152 1.64 -17.71 10.41
N HIS A 153 1.39 -18.98 10.69
CA HIS A 153 2.27 -19.76 11.56
C HIS A 153 3.51 -20.21 10.77
N PRO A 154 4.73 -19.77 11.15
CA PRO A 154 5.96 -20.08 10.41
C PRO A 154 6.17 -21.58 10.19
N GLU A 155 5.79 -22.39 11.17
CA GLU A 155 5.88 -23.87 11.13
C GLU A 155 5.09 -24.50 9.96
N GLN A 156 4.07 -23.81 9.46
CA GLN A 156 3.22 -24.25 8.34
C GLN A 156 3.72 -23.78 6.99
N VAL A 157 4.71 -22.87 6.95
CA VAL A 157 5.22 -22.27 5.73
C VAL A 157 6.48 -22.98 5.29
N VAL A 158 6.54 -23.35 4.01
CA VAL A 158 7.70 -24.00 3.38
C VAL A 158 8.52 -22.98 2.59
N GLY A 159 7.86 -22.06 1.92
CA GLY A 159 8.54 -21.06 1.11
C GLY A 159 7.68 -19.84 0.80
N VAL A 160 8.36 -18.76 0.46
CA VAL A 160 7.76 -17.49 0.06
C VAL A 160 8.40 -17.01 -1.22
N SER A 161 7.61 -16.56 -2.18
CA SER A 161 8.08 -15.92 -3.41
C SER A 161 7.34 -14.60 -3.64
N SER A 162 8.04 -13.62 -4.22
CA SER A 162 7.43 -12.35 -4.62
C SER A 162 6.94 -12.41 -6.07
N PHE A 163 6.05 -11.51 -6.45
CA PHE A 163 5.67 -11.30 -7.84
C PHE A 163 6.35 -10.05 -8.38
N ARG A 164 7.07 -10.21 -9.53
CA ARG A 164 7.54 -9.08 -10.33
C ARG A 164 6.78 -9.06 -11.65
N ARG A 165 6.08 -7.96 -11.95
CA ARG A 165 5.24 -7.82 -13.14
C ARG A 165 4.26 -8.99 -13.33
N GLY A 166 3.64 -9.44 -12.24
CA GLY A 166 2.68 -10.55 -12.25
C GLY A 166 3.30 -11.96 -12.38
N ARG A 167 4.63 -12.10 -12.47
CA ARG A 167 5.33 -13.37 -12.51
C ARG A 167 5.98 -13.67 -11.17
N PRO A 168 5.90 -14.91 -10.66
CA PRO A 168 6.58 -15.30 -9.43
C PRO A 168 8.10 -15.22 -9.63
N THR A 169 8.81 -14.73 -8.61
CA THR A 169 10.27 -14.79 -8.52
C THR A 169 10.72 -16.13 -7.93
N GLU A 170 12.04 -16.34 -7.82
CA GLU A 170 12.58 -17.50 -7.11
C GLU A 170 12.02 -17.60 -5.71
N GLU A 171 11.69 -18.81 -5.31
CA GLU A 171 11.13 -19.11 -4.00
C GLU A 171 12.24 -19.10 -2.93
N ARG A 172 12.02 -18.34 -1.86
CA ARG A 172 12.86 -18.46 -0.66
C ARG A 172 12.26 -19.50 0.26
N LEU A 173 13.05 -20.49 0.64
CA LEU A 173 12.63 -21.51 1.57
C LEU A 173 12.68 -20.95 2.99
N VAL A 174 11.61 -21.15 3.73
CA VAL A 174 11.50 -20.81 5.15
C VAL A 174 11.71 -22.11 5.92
N ASN A 175 12.60 -22.10 6.92
CA ASN A 175 12.96 -23.29 7.72
C ASN A 175 13.68 -24.39 6.94
N GLN A 176 14.82 -24.10 6.33
CA GLN A 176 15.85 -25.12 6.15
C GLN A 176 16.50 -25.39 7.53
N ILE A 177 15.84 -26.19 8.35
CA ILE A 177 16.55 -26.88 9.43
C ILE A 177 17.28 -28.04 8.75
N ILE A 178 18.60 -27.89 8.62
CA ILE A 178 19.52 -28.98 8.35
C ILE A 178 19.64 -29.83 9.61
#